data_75c94fe3762af49731eb206dba945960
#
_entry.id   75c94fe3762af49731eb206dba945960
#
_cell.length_a   1.000
_cell.length_b   1.000
_cell.length_c   1.000
_cell.angle_alpha   90.00
_cell.angle_beta   90.00
_cell.angle_gamma   90.00
#
_symmetry.space_group_name_H-M   'P 1'
#
loop_
_entity.id
_entity.type
_entity.pdbx_description
1 polymer ?
#
loop_
_entity_poly.entity_id
_entity_poly.type
_entity_poly.pdbx_seq_one_letter_code
_entity_poly.pdbx_strand_id
1 'polypeptide(L)'
;MPWVIASQTIPILAIAPMIIVVMNSVGVTGLLPKAIISMYLSFFPVVVGMVKGLRSPDQIQLDQMKTWSASSREILWYLRFPSSLPFLFASLKVGVAASLVGAIVGELPSGAIAGLGARMLAGTYYGPVSYTHLTLPTKA
;
A
#
# COMPACT_ATOMS: atom_id res chain seq x y z
N MET A 1 -9.96 -16.24 0.06
CA MET A 1 -9.11 -15.13 0.53
C MET A 1 -7.80 -15.53 1.21
N PRO A 2 -7.43 -16.81 1.37
CA PRO A 2 -6.17 -17.16 2.06
C PRO A 2 -4.92 -16.65 1.33
N TRP A 3 -4.91 -16.63 0.02
CA TRP A 3 -3.76 -16.20 -0.78
C TRP A 3 -3.39 -14.72 -0.61
N VAL A 4 -4.38 -13.84 -0.44
CA VAL A 4 -4.13 -12.40 -0.22
C VAL A 4 -3.54 -12.15 1.17
N ILE A 5 -3.93 -12.96 2.16
CA ILE A 5 -3.36 -12.91 3.51
C ILE A 5 -1.96 -13.54 3.52
N ALA A 6 -1.76 -14.64 2.80
CA ALA A 6 -0.47 -15.30 2.68
C ALA A 6 0.61 -14.39 2.05
N SER A 7 0.24 -13.52 1.11
CA SER A 7 1.18 -12.57 0.51
C SER A 7 1.72 -11.52 1.50
N GLN A 8 1.02 -11.28 2.60
CA GLN A 8 1.50 -10.37 3.67
C GLN A 8 2.48 -11.03 4.66
N THR A 9 2.52 -12.36 4.71
CA THR A 9 3.43 -13.06 5.62
C THR A 9 4.89 -12.96 5.17
N ILE A 10 5.12 -12.61 3.90
CA ILE A 10 6.46 -12.41 3.39
C ILE A 10 6.93 -11.00 3.76
N PRO A 11 7.97 -10.86 4.59
CA PRO A 11 8.45 -9.55 5.01
C PRO A 11 8.97 -8.76 3.80
N ILE A 12 8.35 -7.60 3.55
CA ILE A 12 8.71 -6.72 2.42
C ILE A 12 10.19 -6.34 2.44
N LEU A 13 10.80 -6.24 3.61
CA LEU A 13 12.22 -5.96 3.78
C LEU A 13 13.12 -7.05 3.17
N ALA A 14 12.62 -8.28 3.05
CA ALA A 14 13.34 -9.36 2.38
C ALA A 14 13.14 -9.35 0.86
N ILE A 15 11.95 -8.95 0.39
CA ILE A 15 11.62 -8.92 -1.05
C ILE A 15 12.20 -7.68 -1.73
N ALA A 16 12.22 -6.54 -1.06
CA ALA A 16 12.67 -5.27 -1.65
C ALA A 16 14.08 -5.35 -2.26
N PRO A 17 15.11 -5.89 -1.58
CA PRO A 17 16.43 -6.09 -2.18
C PRO A 17 16.40 -6.98 -3.40
N MET A 18 15.62 -8.07 -3.36
CA MET A 18 15.51 -9.00 -4.50
C MET A 18 14.90 -8.33 -5.72
N ILE A 19 13.84 -7.56 -5.55
CA ILE A 19 13.21 -6.81 -6.65
C ILE A 19 14.22 -5.83 -7.26
N ILE A 20 14.97 -5.12 -6.43
CA ILE A 20 15.95 -4.14 -6.90
C ILE A 20 17.08 -4.84 -7.68
N VAL A 21 17.62 -5.93 -7.17
CA VAL A 21 18.70 -6.69 -7.85
C VAL A 21 18.22 -7.24 -9.19
N VAL A 22 17.05 -7.87 -9.21
CA VAL A 22 16.46 -8.42 -10.45
C VAL A 22 16.18 -7.32 -11.47
N MET A 23 15.61 -6.19 -11.04
CA MET A 23 15.33 -5.08 -11.96
C MET A 23 16.60 -4.43 -12.50
N ASN A 24 17.64 -4.30 -11.66
CA ASN A 24 18.93 -3.79 -12.09
C ASN A 24 19.63 -4.74 -13.10
N SER A 25 19.49 -6.05 -12.94
CA SER A 25 20.06 -7.03 -13.90
C SER A 25 19.42 -6.95 -15.29
N VAL A 26 18.16 -6.50 -15.37
CA VAL A 26 17.43 -6.27 -16.63
C VAL A 26 17.65 -4.84 -17.18
N GLY A 27 18.51 -4.04 -16.52
CA GLY A 27 18.79 -2.67 -16.93
C GLY A 27 17.75 -1.63 -16.49
N VAL A 28 16.78 -2.04 -15.66
CA VAL A 28 15.75 -1.14 -15.12
C VAL A 28 16.19 -0.60 -13.77
N THR A 29 16.69 0.62 -13.77
CA THR A 29 17.23 1.29 -12.58
C THR A 29 16.40 2.53 -12.19
N GLY A 30 16.63 3.07 -11.00
CA GLY A 30 16.08 4.35 -10.57
C GLY A 30 14.70 4.27 -9.94
N LEU A 31 13.69 4.91 -10.53
CA LEU A 31 12.37 5.09 -9.93
C LEU A 31 11.48 3.85 -10.04
N LEU A 32 11.63 3.06 -11.10
CA LEU A 32 10.76 1.92 -11.41
C LEU A 32 10.77 0.83 -10.33
N PRO A 33 11.90 0.33 -9.83
CA PRO A 33 11.91 -0.65 -8.73
C PRO A 33 11.21 -0.14 -7.48
N LYS A 34 11.40 1.13 -7.13
CA LYS A 34 10.77 1.77 -5.97
C LYS A 34 9.25 1.86 -6.14
N ALA A 35 8.80 2.21 -7.35
CA ALA A 35 7.38 2.27 -7.67
C ALA A 35 6.71 0.90 -7.55
N ILE A 36 7.36 -0.17 -7.98
CA ILE A 36 6.85 -1.54 -7.87
C ILE A 36 6.72 -1.96 -6.40
N ILE A 37 7.70 -1.65 -5.56
CA ILE A 37 7.65 -1.95 -4.12
C ILE A 37 6.51 -1.16 -3.45
N SER A 38 6.37 0.13 -3.78
CA SER A 38 5.29 0.98 -3.27
C SER A 38 3.91 0.49 -3.71
N MET A 39 3.78 0.07 -4.98
CA MET A 39 2.56 -0.50 -5.52
C MET A 39 2.19 -1.81 -4.82
N TYR A 40 3.14 -2.68 -4.59
CA TYR A 40 2.92 -3.94 -3.87
C TYR A 40 2.38 -3.71 -2.45
N LEU A 41 2.97 -2.77 -1.71
CA LEU A 41 2.53 -2.44 -0.35
C LEU A 41 1.15 -1.80 -0.30
N SER A 42 0.83 -0.92 -1.25
CA SER A 42 -0.46 -0.23 -1.29
C SER A 42 -1.59 -1.11 -1.83
N PHE A 43 -1.27 -2.09 -2.68
CA PHE A 43 -2.26 -2.99 -3.28
C PHE A 43 -3.08 -3.75 -2.24
N PHE A 44 -2.43 -4.27 -1.20
CA PHE A 44 -3.08 -5.13 -0.22
C PHE A 44 -4.19 -4.44 0.58
N PRO A 45 -3.98 -3.29 1.25
CA PRO A 45 -5.05 -2.63 1.98
C PRO A 45 -6.22 -2.23 1.08
N VAL A 46 -5.95 -1.84 -0.17
CA VAL A 46 -7.00 -1.47 -1.12
C VAL A 46 -7.85 -2.67 -1.50
N VAL A 47 -7.23 -3.81 -1.82
CA VAL A 47 -7.96 -5.04 -2.17
C VAL A 47 -8.79 -5.54 -0.99
N VAL A 48 -8.22 -5.57 0.21
CA VAL A 48 -8.95 -6.01 1.42
C VAL A 48 -10.13 -5.09 1.71
N GLY A 49 -9.92 -3.77 1.61
CA GLY A 49 -10.99 -2.79 1.79
C GLY A 49 -12.10 -2.95 0.76
N MET A 50 -11.75 -3.10 -0.51
CA MET A 50 -12.75 -3.31 -1.57
C MET A 50 -13.54 -4.60 -1.40
N VAL A 51 -12.90 -5.70 -1.02
CA VAL A 51 -13.59 -6.98 -0.78
C VAL A 51 -14.51 -6.89 0.44
N LYS A 52 -14.08 -6.22 1.52
CA LYS A 52 -14.96 -5.95 2.67
C LYS A 52 -16.16 -5.11 2.25
N GLY A 53 -15.94 -4.08 1.46
CA GLY A 53 -16.99 -3.21 0.94
C GLY A 53 -18.01 -3.94 0.06
N LEU A 54 -17.56 -4.79 -0.86
CA LEU A 54 -18.45 -5.60 -1.71
C LEU A 54 -19.26 -6.64 -0.93
N ARG A 55 -18.83 -6.98 0.29
CA ARG A 55 -19.54 -7.89 1.18
C ARG A 55 -20.34 -7.18 2.27
N SER A 56 -20.31 -5.84 2.30
CA SER A 56 -20.97 -5.04 3.33
C SER A 56 -22.51 -4.99 3.24
N PRO A 57 -23.16 -5.17 2.05
CA PRO A 57 -24.62 -5.13 1.98
C PRO A 57 -25.24 -6.19 2.87
N ASP A 58 -26.28 -5.77 3.61
CA ASP A 58 -27.01 -6.62 4.52
C ASP A 58 -27.86 -7.65 3.76
N GLN A 59 -28.12 -8.79 4.42
CA GLN A 59 -28.92 -9.87 3.85
C GLN A 59 -30.29 -9.40 3.40
N ILE A 60 -30.92 -8.49 4.17
CA ILE A 60 -32.22 -7.90 3.86
C ILE A 60 -32.19 -7.15 2.52
N GLN A 61 -31.14 -6.39 2.26
CA GLN A 61 -30.97 -5.65 1.00
C GLN A 61 -30.78 -6.60 -0.18
N LEU A 62 -30.02 -7.69 0.03
CA LEU A 62 -29.83 -8.72 -1.00
C LEU A 62 -31.13 -9.45 -1.33
N ASP A 63 -31.94 -9.77 -0.32
CA ASP A 63 -33.22 -10.45 -0.51
C ASP A 63 -34.26 -9.53 -1.17
N GLN A 64 -34.22 -8.25 -0.85
CA GLN A 64 -35.05 -7.25 -1.55
C GLN A 64 -34.73 -7.19 -3.04
N MET A 65 -33.45 -7.19 -3.42
CA MET A 65 -33.04 -7.25 -4.83
C MET A 65 -33.49 -8.54 -5.52
N LYS A 66 -33.49 -9.67 -4.80
CA LYS A 66 -34.01 -10.94 -5.33
C LYS A 66 -35.53 -10.89 -5.55
N THR A 67 -36.29 -10.26 -4.65
CA THR A 67 -37.75 -10.08 -4.86
C THR A 67 -38.07 -9.27 -6.11
N TRP A 68 -37.19 -8.39 -6.54
CA TRP A 68 -37.27 -7.68 -7.82
C TRP A 68 -36.72 -8.47 -9.01
N SER A 69 -36.41 -9.74 -8.82
CA SER A 69 -35.82 -10.60 -9.85
C SER A 69 -34.52 -10.06 -10.45
N ALA A 70 -33.75 -9.31 -9.64
CA ALA A 70 -32.49 -8.74 -10.07
C ALA A 70 -31.45 -9.83 -10.34
N SER A 71 -30.76 -9.72 -11.47
CA SER A 71 -29.67 -10.59 -11.85
C SER A 71 -28.43 -10.33 -10.95
N SER A 72 -27.52 -11.30 -10.90
CA SER A 72 -26.28 -11.17 -10.12
C SER A 72 -25.43 -9.95 -10.54
N ARG A 73 -25.50 -9.57 -11.83
CA ARG A 73 -24.81 -8.36 -12.33
C ARG A 73 -25.45 -7.09 -11.82
N GLU A 74 -26.78 -7.03 -11.79
CA GLU A 74 -27.52 -5.88 -11.27
C GLU A 74 -27.27 -5.71 -9.76
N ILE A 75 -27.28 -6.80 -9.00
CA ILE A 75 -26.92 -6.78 -7.57
C ILE A 75 -25.51 -6.24 -7.37
N LEU A 76 -24.55 -6.64 -8.22
CA LEU A 76 -23.18 -6.16 -8.14
C LEU A 76 -23.08 -4.65 -8.40
N TRP A 77 -23.69 -4.16 -9.48
CA TRP A 77 -23.55 -2.78 -9.91
C TRP A 77 -24.41 -1.80 -9.13
N TYR A 78 -25.64 -2.16 -8.78
CA TYR A 78 -26.59 -1.27 -8.13
C TYR A 78 -26.54 -1.32 -6.60
N LEU A 79 -26.10 -2.43 -6.01
CA LEU A 79 -26.06 -2.57 -4.56
C LEU A 79 -24.62 -2.68 -4.02
N ARG A 80 -23.86 -3.67 -4.46
CA ARG A 80 -22.54 -3.97 -3.87
C ARG A 80 -21.49 -2.93 -4.20
N PHE A 81 -21.45 -2.46 -5.43
CA PHE A 81 -20.44 -1.48 -5.86
C PHE A 81 -20.63 -0.12 -5.16
N PRO A 82 -21.82 0.51 -5.13
CA PRO A 82 -22.03 1.74 -4.39
C PRO A 82 -21.77 1.59 -2.89
N SER A 83 -22.20 0.48 -2.29
CA SER A 83 -21.97 0.20 -0.86
C SER A 83 -20.48 0.00 -0.55
N SER A 84 -19.66 -0.36 -1.53
CA SER A 84 -18.22 -0.55 -1.34
C SER A 84 -17.40 0.75 -1.39
N LEU A 85 -17.94 1.83 -1.94
CA LEU A 85 -17.21 3.10 -2.12
C LEU A 85 -16.64 3.68 -0.81
N PRO A 86 -17.38 3.75 0.31
CA PRO A 86 -16.83 4.25 1.57
C PRO A 86 -15.63 3.42 2.05
N PHE A 87 -15.70 2.10 1.87
CA PHE A 87 -14.60 1.19 2.23
C PHE A 87 -13.40 1.37 1.30
N LEU A 88 -13.64 1.61 0.01
CA LEU A 88 -12.58 1.89 -0.95
C LEU A 88 -11.84 3.17 -0.57
N PHE A 89 -12.54 4.26 -0.29
CA PHE A 89 -11.91 5.52 0.11
C PHE A 89 -11.15 5.40 1.43
N ALA A 90 -11.68 4.67 2.41
CA ALA A 90 -10.98 4.40 3.65
C ALA A 90 -9.70 3.59 3.42
N SER A 91 -9.75 2.57 2.58
CA SER A 91 -8.59 1.73 2.26
C SER A 91 -7.56 2.44 1.37
N LEU A 92 -7.98 3.35 0.50
CA LEU A 92 -7.07 4.21 -0.27
C LEU A 92 -6.22 5.12 0.64
N LYS A 93 -6.80 5.69 1.69
CA LYS A 93 -6.03 6.47 2.68
C LYS A 93 -4.91 5.63 3.30
N VAL A 94 -5.22 4.40 3.69
CA VAL A 94 -4.21 3.45 4.22
C VAL A 94 -3.21 3.06 3.13
N GLY A 95 -3.67 2.84 1.91
CA GLY A 95 -2.83 2.51 0.75
C GLY A 95 -1.81 3.60 0.43
N VAL A 96 -2.21 4.88 0.49
CA VAL A 96 -1.28 6.02 0.29
C VAL A 96 -0.20 6.04 1.38
N ALA A 97 -0.57 5.85 2.65
CA ALA A 97 0.41 5.76 3.72
C ALA A 97 1.37 4.56 3.53
N ALA A 98 0.84 3.41 3.12
CA ALA A 98 1.63 2.21 2.83
C ALA A 98 2.56 2.41 1.63
N SER A 99 2.13 3.13 0.58
CA SER A 99 2.97 3.43 -0.58
C SER A 99 4.17 4.32 -0.22
N LEU A 100 3.97 5.27 0.69
CA LEU A 100 5.04 6.12 1.19
C LEU A 100 6.11 5.29 1.93
N VAL A 101 5.66 4.39 2.82
CA VAL A 101 6.56 3.45 3.50
C VAL A 101 7.29 2.58 2.49
N GLY A 102 6.59 2.09 1.44
CA GLY A 102 7.19 1.31 0.37
C GLY A 102 8.28 2.05 -0.41
N ALA A 103 8.09 3.34 -0.67
CA ALA A 103 9.09 4.18 -1.31
C ALA A 103 10.35 4.31 -0.44
N ILE A 104 10.19 4.56 0.87
CA ILE A 104 11.30 4.65 1.82
C ILE A 104 12.05 3.32 1.91
N VAL A 105 11.34 2.21 2.05
CA VAL A 105 11.93 0.86 2.11
C VAL A 105 12.67 0.53 0.82
N GLY A 106 12.15 0.94 -0.34
CA GLY A 106 12.80 0.78 -1.64
C GLY A 106 14.08 1.60 -1.81
N GLU A 107 14.28 2.63 -1.00
CA GLU A 107 15.51 3.44 -1.02
C GLU A 107 16.64 2.85 -0.15
N LEU A 108 16.31 2.08 0.89
CA LEU A 108 17.29 1.56 1.83
C LEU A 108 18.37 0.66 1.18
N PRO A 109 18.01 -0.38 0.38
CA PRO A 109 19.00 -1.31 -0.18
C PRO A 109 19.66 -0.80 -1.46
N SER A 110 19.14 0.25 -2.09
CA SER A 110 19.61 0.69 -3.42
C SER A 110 20.84 1.59 -3.40
N GLY A 111 21.39 1.91 -2.23
CA GLY A 111 22.50 2.89 -2.13
C GLY A 111 22.09 4.26 -2.69
N ALA A 112 20.82 4.62 -2.57
CA ALA A 112 20.28 5.85 -3.15
C ALA A 112 21.03 7.07 -2.62
N ILE A 113 21.56 7.88 -3.54
CA ILE A 113 22.31 9.11 -3.22
C ILE A 113 21.34 10.22 -2.75
N ALA A 114 20.06 10.13 -3.14
CA ALA A 114 19.03 11.11 -2.84
C ALA A 114 17.70 10.43 -2.50
N GLY A 115 17.00 10.96 -1.50
CA GLY A 115 15.69 10.48 -1.05
C GLY A 115 15.58 10.50 0.48
N LEU A 116 14.37 10.30 0.97
CA LEU A 116 14.06 10.32 2.41
C LEU A 116 14.69 9.11 3.12
N GLY A 117 14.61 7.93 2.53
CA GLY A 117 15.22 6.70 3.05
C GLY A 117 16.74 6.77 3.06
N ALA A 118 17.35 7.32 2.00
CA ALA A 118 18.79 7.55 1.94
C ALA A 118 19.28 8.52 3.03
N ARG A 119 18.52 9.60 3.28
CA ARG A 119 18.83 10.55 4.36
C ARG A 119 18.69 9.93 5.75
N MET A 120 17.67 9.11 5.96
CA MET A 120 17.49 8.38 7.21
C MET A 120 18.68 7.43 7.46
N LEU A 121 19.10 6.70 6.42
CA LEU A 121 20.24 5.80 6.51
C LEU A 121 21.53 6.55 6.81
N ALA A 122 21.81 7.64 6.09
CA ALA A 122 22.96 8.50 6.31
C ALA A 122 22.99 9.06 7.75
N GLY A 123 21.83 9.49 8.27
CA GLY A 123 21.71 9.96 9.65
C GLY A 123 22.01 8.89 10.69
N THR A 124 21.70 7.62 10.38
CA THR A 124 22.02 6.49 11.28
C THR A 124 23.52 6.19 11.32
N TYR A 125 24.21 6.34 10.18
CA TYR A 125 25.65 6.07 10.10
C TYR A 125 26.55 7.24 10.53
N TYR A 126 26.13 8.46 10.23
CA TYR A 126 26.96 9.66 10.46
C TYR A 126 26.56 10.48 11.70
N GLY A 127 25.59 9.99 12.49
CA GLY A 127 25.17 10.60 13.75
C GLY A 127 24.08 11.68 13.59
N PRO A 128 23.50 12.16 14.72
CA PRO A 128 22.23 12.89 14.74
C PRO A 128 22.27 14.35 14.29
N VAL A 129 23.36 14.82 13.68
CA VAL A 129 23.57 16.24 13.34
C VAL A 129 22.49 16.81 12.41
N SER A 130 21.84 15.97 11.61
CA SER A 130 20.84 16.42 10.64
C SER A 130 19.39 16.41 11.16
N TYR A 131 19.11 15.70 12.23
CA TYR A 131 17.75 15.54 12.78
C TYR A 131 17.43 16.46 13.95
N THR A 132 18.44 17.01 14.61
CA THR A 132 18.27 17.99 15.68
C THR A 132 17.63 19.30 15.21
N HIS A 133 17.67 19.58 13.91
CA HIS A 133 16.97 20.71 13.29
C HIS A 133 15.51 20.42 12.91
N LEU A 134 15.11 19.15 12.84
CA LEU A 134 13.72 18.72 12.58
C LEU A 134 12.92 18.51 13.87
N THR A 135 13.60 18.22 14.98
CA THR A 135 13.02 18.29 16.30
C THR A 135 13.22 19.71 16.83
N LEU A 136 12.31 20.58 16.43
CA LEU A 136 12.01 21.90 16.99
C LEU A 136 12.89 22.42 18.09
N PRO A 137 13.31 23.68 18.03
CA PRO A 137 13.80 24.39 19.17
C PRO A 137 12.66 24.60 20.19
N THR A 138 12.38 23.62 21.00
CA THR A 138 11.63 23.80 22.23
C THR A 138 12.59 24.25 23.32
N LYS A 139 13.24 25.37 23.08
CA LYS A 139 13.88 26.16 24.13
C LYS A 139 13.78 27.62 23.73
N ALA A 140 12.68 28.23 24.14
CA ALA A 140 12.71 29.57 24.63
C ALA A 140 12.98 29.47 26.12
#